data_eceea27fc7ea892788aa71dcde9cadbf
#
_entry.id   eceea27fc7ea892788aa71dcde9cadbf
#
_cell.length_a   1.000
_cell.length_b   1.000
_cell.length_c   1.000
_cell.angle_alpha   90.00
_cell.angle_beta   90.00
_cell.angle_gamma   90.00
#
_symmetry.space_group_name_H-M   'P 1'
#
loop_
_entity.id
_entity.type
_entity.pdbx_description
1 polymer ?
#
loop_
_entity_poly.entity_id
_entity_poly.type
_entity_poly.pdbx_seq_one_letter_code
_entity_poly.pdbx_strand_id
1 'polypeptide(L)'
;MGPSAWLLAGRWGVLALLSLVFGTLLAALRLPAAPLLGPLGAAVVLAIRGGAVRIPRWTFLGAQGVVGVMIASYLSASIFHEMAASWPVFVAGTFSTLSAAALLGWLLTRSRLLPGTTAIWGSSPGAATVMTLMAESYGADMRLVAFMQYLRVACCAVIAAVVARVTGTPSAPLVVVQTLSWQGALLALVIALAGSALGTRLRVPAGGLLVPMGIGMAARLGAHLPIEQPHLLLVAAYALIGWGIGMRFTPDVLAYAGRVFPRVLGSILALITVCGGFALVLAQLAHVDLLTAYLATSPGGADSVSIIASTTKVDMPFVIAMQVARFFCVLVTGPALARFLSRRSSGKGQHDMSRKQAKG
;
A
#
# COMPACT_ATOMS: atom_id res chain seq x y z
N MET A 1 19.89 24.50 -21.67
CA MET A 1 19.01 25.59 -21.18
C MET A 1 17.89 25.00 -20.37
N GLY A 2 17.81 25.33 -19.07
CA GLY A 2 16.70 24.86 -18.22
C GLY A 2 15.39 25.51 -18.64
N PRO A 3 14.24 24.86 -18.37
CA PRO A 3 12.95 25.47 -18.67
C PRO A 3 12.83 26.79 -17.92
N SER A 4 12.29 27.83 -18.60
CA SER A 4 12.08 29.13 -17.98
C SER A 4 11.21 28.95 -16.72
N ALA A 5 11.46 29.73 -15.68
CA ALA A 5 10.75 29.61 -14.39
C ALA A 5 9.20 29.62 -14.56
N TRP A 6 8.70 30.37 -15.53
CA TRP A 6 7.28 30.41 -15.89
C TRP A 6 6.73 29.09 -16.42
N LEU A 7 7.49 28.37 -17.26
CA LEU A 7 7.08 27.05 -17.74
C LEU A 7 7.05 26.04 -16.60
N LEU A 8 7.99 26.13 -15.67
CA LEU A 8 8.03 25.25 -14.49
C LEU A 8 6.83 25.55 -13.56
N ALA A 9 6.56 26.82 -13.27
CA ALA A 9 5.40 27.21 -12.46
C ALA A 9 4.08 26.76 -13.11
N GLY A 10 3.94 26.90 -14.44
CA GLY A 10 2.77 26.41 -15.18
C GLY A 10 2.58 24.89 -15.05
N ARG A 11 3.68 24.10 -15.14
CA ARG A 11 3.61 22.63 -14.96
C ARG A 11 3.16 22.23 -13.56
N TRP A 12 3.65 22.92 -12.51
CA TRP A 12 3.18 22.71 -11.14
C TRP A 12 1.72 23.07 -10.95
N GLY A 13 1.26 24.17 -11.55
CA GLY A 13 -0.15 24.58 -11.54
C GLY A 13 -1.06 23.54 -12.19
N VAL A 14 -0.67 23.03 -13.37
CA VAL A 14 -1.40 21.98 -14.08
C VAL A 14 -1.40 20.68 -13.26
N LEU A 15 -0.29 20.30 -12.64
CA LEU A 15 -0.20 19.12 -11.79
C LEU A 15 -1.16 19.22 -10.59
N ALA A 16 -1.16 20.36 -9.90
CA ALA A 16 -2.04 20.60 -8.76
C ALA A 16 -3.52 20.57 -9.17
N LEU A 17 -3.88 21.24 -10.28
CA LEU A 17 -5.25 21.27 -10.79
C LEU A 17 -5.74 19.87 -11.20
N LEU A 18 -4.94 19.13 -11.96
CA LEU A 18 -5.28 17.75 -12.35
C LEU A 18 -5.39 16.83 -11.13
N SER A 19 -4.52 17.03 -10.14
CA SER A 19 -4.57 16.26 -8.88
C SER A 19 -5.86 16.52 -8.12
N LEU A 20 -6.31 17.77 -8.05
CA LEU A 20 -7.58 18.14 -7.43
C LEU A 20 -8.75 17.51 -8.20
N VAL A 21 -8.80 17.66 -9.53
CA VAL A 21 -9.88 17.12 -10.36
C VAL A 21 -9.94 15.59 -10.24
N PHE A 22 -8.83 14.90 -10.38
CA PHE A 22 -8.82 13.43 -10.28
C PHE A 22 -9.10 12.96 -8.85
N GLY A 23 -8.55 13.66 -7.84
CA GLY A 23 -8.79 13.33 -6.44
C GLY A 23 -10.26 13.49 -6.06
N THR A 24 -10.90 14.60 -6.44
CA THR A 24 -12.33 14.82 -6.18
C THR A 24 -13.23 13.87 -6.96
N LEU A 25 -12.89 13.56 -8.21
CA LEU A 25 -13.62 12.57 -9.01
C LEU A 25 -13.57 11.18 -8.37
N LEU A 26 -12.38 10.72 -7.99
CA LEU A 26 -12.21 9.43 -7.34
C LEU A 26 -12.87 9.38 -5.96
N ALA A 27 -12.84 10.48 -5.21
CA ALA A 27 -13.56 10.60 -3.94
C ALA A 27 -15.07 10.54 -4.12
N ALA A 28 -15.60 11.21 -5.15
CA ALA A 28 -17.03 11.15 -5.51
C ALA A 28 -17.48 9.74 -5.91
N LEU A 29 -16.60 8.99 -6.56
CA LEU A 29 -16.78 7.56 -6.87
C LEU A 29 -16.56 6.64 -5.64
N ARG A 30 -16.31 7.22 -4.46
CA ARG A 30 -16.01 6.50 -3.20
C ARG A 30 -14.86 5.49 -3.34
N LEU A 31 -13.89 5.77 -4.22
CA LEU A 31 -12.72 4.93 -4.35
C LEU A 31 -11.75 5.19 -3.18
N PRO A 32 -11.28 4.13 -2.51
CA PRO A 32 -10.29 4.27 -1.45
C PRO A 32 -8.97 4.78 -2.02
N ALA A 33 -8.16 5.41 -1.16
CA ALA A 33 -6.90 6.02 -1.55
C ALA A 33 -7.00 7.11 -2.64
N ALA A 34 -8.17 7.74 -2.83
CA ALA A 34 -8.35 8.86 -3.75
C ALA A 34 -7.32 9.98 -3.56
N PRO A 35 -6.89 10.35 -2.32
CA PRO A 35 -5.85 11.35 -2.08
C PRO A 35 -4.47 10.99 -2.65
N LEU A 36 -4.22 9.71 -2.91
CA LEU A 36 -2.99 9.23 -3.53
C LEU A 36 -3.17 8.96 -5.02
N LEU A 37 -4.27 8.27 -5.38
CA LEU A 37 -4.53 7.87 -6.77
C LEU A 37 -4.79 9.06 -7.69
N GLY A 38 -5.47 10.11 -7.20
CA GLY A 38 -5.70 11.33 -7.97
C GLY A 38 -4.40 12.01 -8.39
N PRO A 39 -3.54 12.40 -7.45
CA PRO A 39 -2.22 12.95 -7.74
C PRO A 39 -1.33 12.02 -8.55
N LEU A 40 -1.37 10.69 -8.31
CA LEU A 40 -0.62 9.72 -9.10
C LEU A 40 -1.08 9.74 -10.56
N GLY A 41 -2.39 9.68 -10.82
CA GLY A 41 -2.94 9.74 -12.18
C GLY A 41 -2.61 11.07 -12.88
N ALA A 42 -2.72 12.19 -12.17
CA ALA A 42 -2.35 13.51 -12.67
C ALA A 42 -0.87 13.56 -13.09
N ALA A 43 0.00 13.01 -12.24
CA ALA A 43 1.44 12.94 -12.50
C ALA A 43 1.76 12.03 -13.71
N VAL A 44 1.09 10.88 -13.83
CA VAL A 44 1.23 9.99 -14.99
C VAL A 44 0.85 10.72 -16.27
N VAL A 45 -0.32 11.38 -16.31
CA VAL A 45 -0.78 12.13 -17.49
C VAL A 45 0.20 13.23 -17.88
N LEU A 46 0.72 13.97 -16.89
CA LEU A 46 1.67 15.03 -17.15
C LEU A 46 3.03 14.49 -17.63
N ALA A 47 3.51 13.39 -17.03
CA ALA A 47 4.79 12.76 -17.38
C ALA A 47 4.80 12.22 -18.81
N ILE A 48 3.75 11.49 -19.22
CA ILE A 48 3.65 10.93 -20.58
C ILE A 48 3.50 12.00 -21.66
N ARG A 49 2.99 13.19 -21.30
CA ARG A 49 2.93 14.37 -22.19
C ARG A 49 4.22 15.21 -22.21
N GLY A 50 5.30 14.71 -21.62
CA GLY A 50 6.60 15.41 -21.59
C GLY A 50 6.66 16.59 -20.61
N GLY A 51 5.65 16.76 -19.76
CA GLY A 51 5.59 17.79 -18.74
C GLY A 51 6.19 17.36 -17.38
N ALA A 52 7.00 16.31 -17.34
CA ALA A 52 7.54 15.77 -16.09
C ALA A 52 8.21 16.85 -15.23
N VAL A 53 7.89 16.84 -13.93
CA VAL A 53 8.43 17.73 -12.90
C VAL A 53 9.26 16.88 -11.92
N ARG A 54 10.40 17.42 -11.50
CA ARG A 54 11.26 16.73 -10.54
C ARG A 54 10.77 17.00 -9.12
N ILE A 55 10.27 15.96 -8.45
CA ILE A 55 9.93 16.02 -7.02
C ILE A 55 11.22 15.96 -6.19
N PRO A 56 11.49 16.93 -5.32
CA PRO A 56 12.69 16.90 -4.47
C PRO A 56 12.69 15.66 -3.57
N ARG A 57 13.86 15.02 -3.47
CA ARG A 57 13.98 13.77 -2.69
C ARG A 57 13.59 13.93 -1.22
N TRP A 58 13.91 15.07 -0.63
CA TRP A 58 13.61 15.34 0.77
C TRP A 58 12.10 15.48 1.05
N THR A 59 11.32 16.08 0.12
CA THR A 59 9.86 16.16 0.24
C THR A 59 9.22 14.77 0.15
N PHE A 60 9.70 13.94 -0.78
CA PHE A 60 9.25 12.57 -0.94
C PHE A 60 9.55 11.71 0.29
N LEU A 61 10.75 11.86 0.89
CA LEU A 61 11.12 11.18 2.12
C LEU A 61 10.30 11.67 3.32
N GLY A 62 10.08 12.97 3.46
CA GLY A 62 9.20 13.54 4.50
C GLY A 62 7.77 13.01 4.39
N ALA A 63 7.24 12.92 3.17
CA ALA A 63 5.92 12.33 2.92
C ALA A 63 5.85 10.85 3.32
N GLN A 64 6.91 10.07 3.06
CA GLN A 64 7.00 8.69 3.54
C GLN A 64 6.97 8.64 5.08
N GLY A 65 7.67 9.57 5.75
CA GLY A 65 7.67 9.65 7.20
C GLY A 65 6.29 9.94 7.78
N VAL A 66 5.54 10.85 7.18
CA VAL A 66 4.16 11.15 7.58
C VAL A 66 3.29 9.89 7.47
N VAL A 67 3.39 9.16 6.36
CA VAL A 67 2.65 7.88 6.19
C VAL A 67 3.12 6.83 7.19
N GLY A 68 4.43 6.76 7.49
CA GLY A 68 4.96 5.86 8.53
C GLY A 68 4.36 6.11 9.90
N VAL A 69 4.30 7.37 10.32
CA VAL A 69 3.68 7.78 11.60
C VAL A 69 2.17 7.51 11.59
N MET A 70 1.48 7.72 10.46
CA MET A 70 0.07 7.35 10.32
C MET A 70 -0.14 5.85 10.54
N ILE A 71 0.67 5.00 9.96
CA ILE A 71 0.56 3.55 10.17
C ILE A 71 0.78 3.21 11.64
N ALA A 72 1.76 3.86 12.31
CA ALA A 72 1.97 3.70 13.74
C ALA A 72 0.74 4.11 14.58
N SER A 73 -0.05 5.08 14.11
CA SER A 73 -1.25 5.52 14.82
C SER A 73 -2.39 4.49 14.86
N TYR A 74 -2.41 3.53 13.93
CA TYR A 74 -3.36 2.40 14.00
C TYR A 74 -2.99 1.36 15.05
N LEU A 75 -1.76 1.39 15.58
CA LEU A 75 -1.28 0.43 16.56
C LEU A 75 -1.63 0.90 17.97
N SER A 76 -2.52 0.16 18.63
CA SER A 76 -2.91 0.40 20.03
C SER A 76 -2.62 -0.84 20.88
N ALA A 77 -2.47 -0.65 22.18
CA ALA A 77 -2.26 -1.77 23.11
C ALA A 77 -3.44 -2.77 23.08
N SER A 78 -4.68 -2.29 22.85
CA SER A 78 -5.85 -3.13 22.71
C SER A 78 -5.76 -4.12 21.54
N ILE A 79 -5.19 -3.71 20.40
CA ILE A 79 -4.97 -4.58 19.24
C ILE A 79 -4.04 -5.75 19.59
N PHE A 80 -2.95 -5.48 20.32
CA PHE A 80 -2.04 -6.55 20.74
C PHE A 80 -2.68 -7.51 21.74
N HIS A 81 -3.53 -6.99 22.63
CA HIS A 81 -4.28 -7.83 23.56
C HIS A 81 -5.28 -8.73 22.82
N GLU A 82 -6.03 -8.19 21.86
CA GLU A 82 -6.95 -8.94 21.01
C GLU A 82 -6.23 -10.05 20.22
N MET A 83 -5.09 -9.70 19.62
CA MET A 83 -4.24 -10.67 18.91
C MET A 83 -3.73 -11.78 19.83
N ALA A 84 -3.37 -11.47 21.08
CA ALA A 84 -2.91 -12.46 22.04
C ALA A 84 -4.06 -13.37 22.53
N ALA A 85 -5.25 -12.82 22.74
CA ALA A 85 -6.42 -13.57 23.19
C ALA A 85 -6.90 -14.61 22.15
N SER A 86 -6.86 -14.25 20.86
CA SER A 86 -7.36 -15.09 19.76
C SER A 86 -6.25 -15.50 18.78
N TRP A 87 -5.01 -15.67 19.26
CA TRP A 87 -3.83 -15.89 18.42
C TRP A 87 -3.97 -17.01 17.35
N PRO A 88 -4.65 -18.17 17.58
CA PRO A 88 -4.75 -19.20 16.56
C PRO A 88 -5.53 -18.71 15.33
N VAL A 89 -6.58 -17.91 15.56
CA VAL A 89 -7.42 -17.32 14.52
C VAL A 89 -6.62 -16.33 13.70
N PHE A 90 -5.82 -15.46 14.38
CA PHE A 90 -4.96 -14.49 13.73
C PHE A 90 -3.87 -15.15 12.90
N VAL A 91 -3.24 -16.18 13.43
CA VAL A 91 -2.22 -16.97 12.72
C VAL A 91 -2.85 -17.66 11.51
N ALA A 92 -3.95 -18.38 11.66
CA ALA A 92 -4.61 -19.09 10.55
C ALA A 92 -5.06 -18.13 9.45
N GLY A 93 -5.75 -17.03 9.80
CA GLY A 93 -6.22 -16.02 8.84
C GLY A 93 -5.09 -15.29 8.12
N THR A 94 -4.02 -14.96 8.84
CA THR A 94 -2.83 -14.31 8.26
C THR A 94 -2.10 -15.26 7.32
N PHE A 95 -1.80 -16.48 7.74
CA PHE A 95 -1.07 -17.45 6.93
C PHE A 95 -1.87 -17.89 5.70
N SER A 96 -3.18 -18.03 5.79
CA SER A 96 -4.04 -18.39 4.64
C SER A 96 -3.95 -17.33 3.54
N THR A 97 -4.10 -16.05 3.89
CA THR A 97 -4.03 -14.94 2.94
C THR A 97 -2.63 -14.75 2.37
N LEU A 98 -1.59 -14.91 3.20
CA LEU A 98 -0.19 -14.83 2.77
C LEU A 98 0.19 -15.98 1.82
N SER A 99 -0.22 -17.20 2.14
CA SER A 99 0.04 -18.38 1.30
C SER A 99 -0.65 -18.26 -0.05
N ALA A 100 -1.92 -17.81 -0.08
CA ALA A 100 -2.64 -17.56 -1.32
C ALA A 100 -1.94 -16.48 -2.17
N ALA A 101 -1.54 -15.37 -1.56
CA ALA A 101 -0.83 -14.30 -2.27
C ALA A 101 0.56 -14.73 -2.75
N ALA A 102 1.30 -15.48 -1.93
CA ALA A 102 2.61 -16.00 -2.31
C ALA A 102 2.51 -17.01 -3.47
N LEU A 103 1.50 -17.89 -3.45
CA LEU A 103 1.23 -18.83 -4.54
C LEU A 103 0.89 -18.10 -5.85
N LEU A 104 -0.03 -17.15 -5.80
CA LEU A 104 -0.42 -16.37 -6.99
C LEU A 104 0.73 -15.50 -7.50
N GLY A 105 1.49 -14.87 -6.60
CA GLY A 105 2.70 -14.12 -6.93
C GLY A 105 3.78 -15.01 -7.57
N TRP A 106 3.95 -16.22 -7.08
CA TRP A 106 4.85 -17.21 -7.68
C TRP A 106 4.38 -17.66 -9.06
N LEU A 107 3.08 -17.96 -9.23
CA LEU A 107 2.50 -18.29 -10.52
C LEU A 107 2.69 -17.17 -11.54
N LEU A 108 2.47 -15.92 -11.09
CA LEU A 108 2.66 -14.76 -11.94
C LEU A 108 4.14 -14.53 -12.30
N THR A 109 5.07 -14.81 -11.36
CA THR A 109 6.51 -14.78 -11.62
C THR A 109 6.93 -15.87 -12.60
N ARG A 110 6.37 -17.08 -12.45
CA ARG A 110 6.67 -18.22 -13.34
C ARG A 110 6.21 -17.96 -14.77
N SER A 111 5.18 -17.16 -14.97
CA SER A 111 4.71 -16.75 -16.31
C SER A 111 5.69 -15.81 -17.03
N ARG A 112 6.76 -15.33 -16.37
CA ARG A 112 7.79 -14.40 -16.88
C ARG A 112 7.20 -13.09 -17.46
N LEU A 113 6.02 -12.71 -17.01
CA LEU A 113 5.32 -11.52 -17.49
C LEU A 113 5.78 -10.23 -16.84
N LEU A 114 6.40 -10.32 -15.66
CA LEU A 114 6.84 -9.19 -14.88
C LEU A 114 8.33 -9.32 -14.58
N PRO A 115 9.10 -8.22 -14.66
CA PRO A 115 10.55 -8.26 -14.46
C PRO A 115 10.91 -8.55 -13.00
N GLY A 116 11.91 -9.39 -12.80
CA GLY A 116 12.52 -9.66 -11.49
C GLY A 116 11.54 -10.09 -10.41
N THR A 117 11.59 -9.41 -9.26
CA THR A 117 10.73 -9.66 -8.08
C THR A 117 9.42 -8.86 -8.08
N THR A 118 9.13 -8.13 -9.17
CA THR A 118 7.97 -7.22 -9.27
C THR A 118 6.64 -7.93 -9.00
N ALA A 119 6.45 -9.15 -9.53
CA ALA A 119 5.22 -9.90 -9.30
C ALA A 119 5.01 -10.26 -7.82
N ILE A 120 6.08 -10.55 -7.08
CA ILE A 120 6.04 -10.92 -5.66
C ILE A 120 5.62 -9.71 -4.82
N TRP A 121 6.28 -8.58 -5.03
CA TRP A 121 5.95 -7.34 -4.33
C TRP A 121 4.56 -6.82 -4.72
N GLY A 122 4.17 -6.95 -5.99
CA GLY A 122 2.85 -6.55 -6.49
C GLY A 122 1.71 -7.38 -5.92
N SER A 123 1.90 -8.69 -5.69
CA SER A 123 0.88 -9.59 -5.13
C SER A 123 0.89 -9.65 -3.60
N SER A 124 1.95 -9.20 -2.93
CA SER A 124 2.06 -9.24 -1.46
C SER A 124 0.95 -8.45 -0.78
N PRO A 125 0.17 -9.04 0.14
CA PRO A 125 -1.01 -8.41 0.74
C PRO A 125 -0.62 -7.53 1.95
N GLY A 126 0.17 -6.49 1.73
CA GLY A 126 0.55 -5.48 2.71
C GLY A 126 -0.09 -4.12 2.44
N ALA A 127 0.32 -3.09 3.18
CA ALA A 127 -0.02 -1.71 2.86
C ALA A 127 0.57 -1.34 1.49
N ALA A 128 -0.29 -0.93 0.54
CA ALA A 128 0.09 -0.73 -0.85
C ALA A 128 1.27 0.25 -1.00
N THR A 129 1.22 1.35 -0.26
CA THR A 129 2.29 2.36 -0.25
C THR A 129 3.61 1.78 0.25
N VAL A 130 3.58 1.02 1.36
CA VAL A 130 4.79 0.39 1.95
C VAL A 130 5.40 -0.61 0.98
N MET A 131 4.58 -1.50 0.42
CA MET A 131 5.04 -2.53 -0.53
C MET A 131 5.65 -1.90 -1.78
N THR A 132 5.05 -0.82 -2.28
CA THR A 132 5.58 -0.07 -3.43
C THR A 132 6.94 0.56 -3.12
N LEU A 133 7.09 1.19 -1.96
CA LEU A 133 8.34 1.83 -1.55
C LEU A 133 9.45 0.81 -1.22
N MET A 134 9.08 -0.29 -0.58
CA MET A 134 10.02 -1.39 -0.32
C MET A 134 10.49 -2.05 -1.61
N ALA A 135 9.62 -2.24 -2.59
CA ALA A 135 9.95 -2.84 -3.88
C ALA A 135 11.14 -2.14 -4.55
N GLU A 136 11.19 -0.80 -4.50
CA GLU A 136 12.31 -0.01 -5.02
C GLU A 136 13.63 -0.39 -4.32
N SER A 137 13.60 -0.57 -3.00
CA SER A 137 14.79 -0.92 -2.21
C SER A 137 15.32 -2.34 -2.52
N TYR A 138 14.50 -3.21 -3.08
CA TYR A 138 14.83 -4.59 -3.44
C TYR A 138 14.91 -4.85 -4.95
N GLY A 139 15.05 -3.79 -5.76
CA GLY A 139 15.31 -3.87 -7.19
C GLY A 139 14.11 -4.30 -8.05
N ALA A 140 12.88 -4.21 -7.53
CA ALA A 140 11.66 -4.38 -8.30
C ALA A 140 11.24 -3.07 -8.99
N ASP A 141 10.46 -3.16 -10.07
CA ASP A 141 9.90 -1.98 -10.72
C ASP A 141 8.75 -1.39 -9.88
N MET A 142 9.07 -0.31 -9.14
CA MET A 142 8.13 0.40 -8.27
C MET A 142 6.84 0.82 -8.99
N ARG A 143 6.91 1.16 -10.28
CA ARG A 143 5.75 1.61 -11.06
C ARG A 143 4.76 0.49 -11.29
N LEU A 144 5.27 -0.68 -11.68
CA LEU A 144 4.46 -1.87 -11.90
C LEU A 144 3.92 -2.44 -10.57
N VAL A 145 4.72 -2.38 -9.50
CA VAL A 145 4.25 -2.75 -8.16
C VAL A 145 3.14 -1.81 -7.71
N ALA A 146 3.31 -0.49 -7.88
CA ALA A 146 2.25 0.48 -7.59
C ALA A 146 0.97 0.17 -8.38
N PHE A 147 1.09 -0.06 -9.69
CA PHE A 147 -0.04 -0.43 -10.55
C PHE A 147 -0.78 -1.67 -10.00
N MET A 148 -0.07 -2.76 -9.69
CA MET A 148 -0.67 -3.99 -9.17
C MET A 148 -1.34 -3.78 -7.80
N GLN A 149 -0.64 -3.08 -6.90
CA GLN A 149 -1.10 -2.84 -5.54
C GLN A 149 -2.38 -1.98 -5.52
N TYR A 150 -2.40 -0.87 -6.28
CA TYR A 150 -3.56 0.03 -6.29
C TYR A 150 -4.73 -0.52 -7.10
N LEU A 151 -4.48 -1.27 -8.17
CA LEU A 151 -5.53 -2.01 -8.86
C LEU A 151 -6.20 -3.02 -7.92
N ARG A 152 -5.42 -3.75 -7.12
CA ARG A 152 -5.95 -4.67 -6.11
C ARG A 152 -6.79 -3.94 -5.06
N VAL A 153 -6.29 -2.81 -4.53
CA VAL A 153 -7.03 -2.01 -3.55
C VAL A 153 -8.37 -1.55 -4.11
N ALA A 154 -8.40 -1.08 -5.36
CA ALA A 154 -9.64 -0.68 -6.04
C ALA A 154 -10.62 -1.86 -6.20
N CYS A 155 -10.14 -3.02 -6.66
CA CYS A 155 -10.96 -4.23 -6.78
C CYS A 155 -11.51 -4.67 -5.41
N CYS A 156 -10.66 -4.71 -4.38
CA CYS A 156 -11.10 -5.06 -3.02
C CYS A 156 -12.19 -4.13 -2.50
N ALA A 157 -12.08 -2.82 -2.74
CA ALA A 157 -13.07 -1.84 -2.32
C ALA A 157 -14.40 -2.02 -3.04
N VAL A 158 -14.37 -2.25 -4.35
CA VAL A 158 -15.61 -2.51 -5.12
C VAL A 158 -16.30 -3.76 -4.60
N ILE A 159 -15.57 -4.85 -4.40
CA ILE A 159 -16.13 -6.10 -3.90
C ILE A 159 -16.63 -5.95 -2.46
N ALA A 160 -15.90 -5.24 -1.58
CA ALA A 160 -16.34 -4.96 -0.22
C ALA A 160 -17.64 -4.14 -0.20
N ALA A 161 -17.79 -3.15 -1.09
CA ALA A 161 -19.04 -2.39 -1.24
C ALA A 161 -20.21 -3.28 -1.72
N VAL A 162 -19.94 -4.25 -2.60
CA VAL A 162 -20.94 -5.24 -3.03
C VAL A 162 -21.33 -6.14 -1.86
N VAL A 163 -20.35 -6.68 -1.12
CA VAL A 163 -20.60 -7.54 0.06
C VAL A 163 -21.42 -6.77 1.09
N ALA A 164 -21.06 -5.53 1.42
CA ALA A 164 -21.80 -4.69 2.37
C ALA A 164 -23.27 -4.47 1.96
N ARG A 165 -23.54 -4.30 0.65
CA ARG A 165 -24.90 -4.18 0.12
C ARG A 165 -25.68 -5.50 0.23
N VAL A 166 -25.05 -6.61 -0.09
CA VAL A 166 -25.68 -7.93 -0.05
C VAL A 166 -25.97 -8.37 1.39
N THR A 167 -25.11 -8.04 2.33
CA THR A 167 -25.29 -8.32 3.76
C THR A 167 -26.24 -7.36 4.46
N GLY A 168 -26.76 -6.34 3.74
CA GLY A 168 -27.74 -5.40 4.27
C GLY A 168 -27.22 -4.46 5.38
N THR A 169 -25.91 -4.29 5.47
CA THR A 169 -25.32 -3.39 6.46
C THR A 169 -25.44 -1.92 6.02
N PRO A 170 -26.18 -1.08 6.77
CA PRO A 170 -26.36 0.32 6.42
C PRO A 170 -25.03 1.09 6.48
N SER A 171 -24.70 1.80 5.44
CA SER A 171 -23.58 2.74 5.45
C SER A 171 -24.01 4.01 6.18
N ALA A 172 -23.47 4.28 7.34
CA ALA A 172 -23.60 5.56 8.01
C ALA A 172 -22.30 6.34 7.82
N PRO A 173 -22.34 7.59 7.33
CA PRO A 173 -21.14 8.42 7.28
C PRO A 173 -20.78 8.85 8.70
N LEU A 174 -19.75 8.23 9.29
CA LEU A 174 -19.15 8.73 10.51
C LEU A 174 -18.19 9.87 10.15
N VAL A 175 -18.63 11.09 10.32
CA VAL A 175 -17.72 12.23 10.41
C VAL A 175 -17.08 12.19 11.79
N VAL A 176 -15.93 11.55 11.89
CA VAL A 176 -15.12 11.64 13.10
C VAL A 176 -14.47 13.02 13.10
N VAL A 177 -15.08 13.96 13.81
CA VAL A 177 -14.44 15.24 14.15
C VAL A 177 -13.37 14.95 15.18
N GLN A 178 -12.14 14.72 14.72
CA GLN A 178 -10.99 14.64 15.64
C GLN A 178 -10.67 16.07 16.12
N THR A 179 -10.72 16.27 17.43
CA THR A 179 -10.16 17.47 18.06
C THR A 179 -8.64 17.40 17.93
N LEU A 180 -8.10 18.11 16.97
CA LEU A 180 -6.69 18.09 16.67
C LEU A 180 -5.91 18.86 17.76
N SER A 181 -5.03 18.16 18.46
CA SER A 181 -4.03 18.78 19.34
C SER A 181 -2.86 19.27 18.48
N TRP A 182 -2.55 20.59 18.56
CA TRP A 182 -1.40 21.15 17.84
C TRP A 182 -0.07 20.51 18.31
N GLN A 183 0.02 20.12 19.57
CA GLN A 183 1.18 19.44 20.14
C GLN A 183 1.37 18.05 19.53
N GLY A 184 0.29 17.28 19.42
CA GLY A 184 0.29 15.97 18.79
C GLY A 184 0.65 16.05 17.29
N ALA A 185 0.17 17.07 16.59
CA ALA A 185 0.49 17.31 15.19
C ALA A 185 1.98 17.67 14.98
N LEU A 186 2.52 18.55 15.84
CA LEU A 186 3.93 18.91 15.81
C LEU A 186 4.83 17.70 16.10
N LEU A 187 4.48 16.91 17.10
CA LEU A 187 5.20 15.67 17.44
C LEU A 187 5.19 14.69 16.28
N ALA A 188 4.04 14.47 15.65
CA ALA A 188 3.92 13.62 14.47
C ALA A 188 4.83 14.09 13.31
N LEU A 189 4.87 15.41 13.06
CA LEU A 189 5.71 16.00 12.02
C LEU A 189 7.21 15.85 12.36
N VAL A 190 7.61 16.11 13.61
CA VAL A 190 9.00 15.94 14.07
C VAL A 190 9.44 14.48 13.92
N ILE A 191 8.62 13.52 14.37
CA ILE A 191 8.92 12.08 14.22
C ILE A 191 9.02 11.72 12.74
N ALA A 192 8.12 12.23 11.90
CA ALA A 192 8.12 11.97 10.46
C ALA A 192 9.42 12.44 9.80
N LEU A 193 9.81 13.68 10.01
CA LEU A 193 10.98 14.29 9.37
C LEU A 193 12.29 13.75 9.95
N ALA A 194 12.45 13.76 11.26
CA ALA A 194 13.67 13.29 11.94
C ALA A 194 13.86 11.78 11.73
N GLY A 195 12.78 10.99 11.85
CA GLY A 195 12.82 9.55 11.60
C GLY A 195 13.17 9.22 10.14
N SER A 196 12.63 9.96 9.16
CA SER A 196 12.98 9.77 7.75
C SER A 196 14.46 10.11 7.48
N ALA A 197 14.97 11.18 8.07
CA ALA A 197 16.37 11.55 7.96
C ALA A 197 17.28 10.48 8.60
N LEU A 198 16.91 9.99 9.79
CA LEU A 198 17.64 8.92 10.48
C LEU A 198 17.62 7.62 9.66
N GLY A 199 16.46 7.21 9.14
CA GLY A 199 16.31 6.00 8.34
C GLY A 199 17.17 6.01 7.08
N THR A 200 17.29 7.16 6.42
CA THR A 200 18.16 7.32 5.26
C THR A 200 19.65 7.30 5.64
N ARG A 201 20.02 7.91 6.77
CA ARG A 201 21.41 7.88 7.27
C ARG A 201 21.85 6.47 7.67
N LEU A 202 20.98 5.72 8.31
CA LEU A 202 21.22 4.32 8.72
C LEU A 202 21.14 3.34 7.52
N ARG A 203 20.83 3.82 6.31
CA ARG A 203 20.69 3.00 5.09
C ARG A 203 19.69 1.85 5.27
N VAL A 204 18.66 2.03 6.10
CA VAL A 204 17.59 1.04 6.28
C VAL A 204 16.78 0.97 4.98
N PRO A 205 16.50 -0.22 4.43
CA PRO A 205 15.60 -0.36 3.28
C PRO A 205 14.23 0.26 3.59
N ALA A 206 13.73 1.12 2.70
CA ALA A 206 12.53 1.94 2.95
C ALA A 206 12.57 2.73 4.27
N GLY A 207 13.77 3.09 4.76
CA GLY A 207 14.00 3.72 6.06
C GLY A 207 13.27 5.05 6.23
N GLY A 208 12.98 5.76 5.12
CA GLY A 208 12.16 6.98 5.14
C GLY A 208 10.74 6.76 5.66
N LEU A 209 10.22 5.52 5.61
CA LEU A 209 8.91 5.14 6.12
C LEU A 209 9.02 4.30 7.41
N LEU A 210 9.88 3.26 7.40
CA LEU A 210 9.92 2.26 8.47
C LEU A 210 10.47 2.82 9.80
N VAL A 211 11.45 3.72 9.73
CA VAL A 211 12.03 4.30 10.96
C VAL A 211 11.06 5.25 11.65
N PRO A 212 10.40 6.22 10.96
CA PRO A 212 9.34 7.02 11.59
C PRO A 212 8.19 6.17 12.13
N MET A 213 7.81 5.09 11.43
CA MET A 213 6.79 4.15 11.90
C MET A 213 7.21 3.50 13.22
N GLY A 214 8.45 3.00 13.30
CA GLY A 214 8.98 2.38 14.53
C GLY A 214 9.07 3.35 15.70
N ILE A 215 9.55 4.57 15.45
CA ILE A 215 9.62 5.64 16.47
C ILE A 215 8.20 6.03 16.92
N GLY A 216 7.27 6.24 16.00
CA GLY A 216 5.87 6.55 16.29
C GLY A 216 5.19 5.46 17.12
N MET A 217 5.44 4.20 16.79
CA MET A 217 4.95 3.06 17.57
C MET A 217 5.51 3.05 18.99
N ALA A 218 6.84 3.23 19.15
CA ALA A 218 7.49 3.27 20.45
C ALA A 218 6.99 4.46 21.30
N ALA A 219 6.82 5.64 20.70
CA ALA A 219 6.30 6.81 21.38
C ALA A 219 4.85 6.64 21.84
N ARG A 220 4.02 5.98 21.04
CA ARG A 220 2.60 5.74 21.36
C ARG A 220 2.42 4.64 22.40
N LEU A 221 3.07 3.50 22.23
CA LEU A 221 2.90 2.32 23.10
C LEU A 221 3.73 2.43 24.39
N GLY A 222 4.95 2.99 24.29
CA GLY A 222 5.87 3.09 25.44
C GLY A 222 5.70 4.37 26.25
N ALA A 223 5.61 5.52 25.59
CA ALA A 223 5.53 6.82 26.25
C ALA A 223 4.10 7.39 26.30
N HIS A 224 3.10 6.68 25.78
CA HIS A 224 1.69 7.10 25.72
C HIS A 224 1.48 8.52 25.15
N LEU A 225 2.37 8.94 24.24
CA LEU A 225 2.31 10.27 23.65
C LEU A 225 1.14 10.39 22.67
N PRO A 226 0.37 11.48 22.71
CA PRO A 226 -0.71 11.72 21.75
C PRO A 226 -0.10 12.10 20.41
N ILE A 227 -0.07 11.13 19.49
CA ILE A 227 0.38 11.36 18.11
C ILE A 227 -0.86 11.50 17.23
N GLU A 228 -1.10 12.73 16.82
CA GLU A 228 -2.24 13.08 15.97
C GLU A 228 -1.75 13.69 14.68
N GLN A 229 -2.38 13.33 13.57
CA GLN A 229 -2.00 13.88 12.27
C GLN A 229 -3.13 14.70 11.67
N PRO A 230 -2.88 15.96 11.29
CA PRO A 230 -3.83 16.73 10.51
C PRO A 230 -4.17 16.02 9.21
N HIS A 231 -5.44 15.90 8.90
CA HIS A 231 -5.90 15.28 7.64
C HIS A 231 -5.24 15.91 6.40
N LEU A 232 -5.08 17.24 6.40
CA LEU A 232 -4.42 17.95 5.30
C LEU A 232 -2.95 17.56 5.13
N LEU A 233 -2.22 17.32 6.23
CA LEU A 233 -0.82 16.85 6.18
C LEU A 233 -0.74 15.47 5.52
N LEU A 234 -1.69 14.60 5.85
CA LEU A 234 -1.76 13.26 5.29
C LEU A 234 -2.12 13.30 3.79
N VAL A 235 -3.09 14.12 3.41
CA VAL A 235 -3.46 14.34 1.99
C VAL A 235 -2.27 14.88 1.20
N ALA A 236 -1.53 15.86 1.75
CA ALA A 236 -0.32 16.40 1.11
C ALA A 236 0.77 15.33 0.97
N ALA A 237 0.98 14.50 2.00
CA ALA A 237 1.94 13.40 1.95
C ALA A 237 1.57 12.37 0.86
N TYR A 238 0.30 11.97 0.79
CA TYR A 238 -0.17 11.08 -0.27
C TYR A 238 -0.03 11.70 -1.67
N ALA A 239 -0.30 13.00 -1.82
CA ALA A 239 -0.09 13.70 -3.09
C ALA A 239 1.38 13.69 -3.50
N LEU A 240 2.31 13.99 -2.59
CA LEU A 240 3.75 13.97 -2.85
C LEU A 240 4.24 12.55 -3.23
N ILE A 241 3.74 11.51 -2.57
CA ILE A 241 4.05 10.12 -2.92
C ILE A 241 3.46 9.77 -4.29
N GLY A 242 2.21 10.13 -4.54
CA GLY A 242 1.56 9.92 -5.83
C GLY A 242 2.32 10.59 -6.97
N TRP A 243 2.73 11.85 -6.81
CA TRP A 243 3.56 12.56 -7.78
C TRP A 243 4.91 11.89 -7.96
N GLY A 244 5.58 11.52 -6.86
CA GLY A 244 6.90 10.87 -6.91
C GLY A 244 6.89 9.55 -7.67
N ILE A 245 5.80 8.78 -7.58
CA ILE A 245 5.61 7.52 -8.32
C ILE A 245 5.15 7.82 -9.75
N GLY A 246 4.13 8.66 -9.92
CA GLY A 246 3.51 8.95 -11.22
C GLY A 246 4.47 9.61 -12.22
N MET A 247 5.35 10.49 -11.75
CA MET A 247 6.37 11.15 -12.59
C MET A 247 7.43 10.19 -13.16
N ARG A 248 7.50 8.96 -12.65
CA ARG A 248 8.40 7.91 -13.16
C ARG A 248 7.79 7.08 -14.30
N PHE A 249 6.50 7.27 -14.59
CA PHE A 249 5.84 6.58 -15.69
C PHE A 249 6.29 7.15 -17.04
N THR A 250 6.55 6.25 -17.96
CA THR A 250 6.82 6.54 -19.38
C THR A 250 5.74 5.89 -20.23
N PRO A 251 5.55 6.34 -21.49
CA PRO A 251 4.60 5.70 -22.42
C PRO A 251 4.83 4.19 -22.55
N ASP A 252 6.10 3.75 -22.58
CA ASP A 252 6.45 2.33 -22.67
C ASP A 252 6.00 1.52 -21.47
N VAL A 253 6.17 2.08 -20.24
CA VAL A 253 5.71 1.44 -19.00
C VAL A 253 4.19 1.35 -18.97
N LEU A 254 3.49 2.39 -19.44
CA LEU A 254 2.04 2.38 -19.50
C LEU A 254 1.51 1.36 -20.51
N ALA A 255 2.13 1.30 -21.70
CA ALA A 255 1.80 0.30 -22.71
C ALA A 255 2.07 -1.13 -22.22
N TYR A 256 3.16 -1.31 -21.47
CA TYR A 256 3.48 -2.59 -20.84
C TYR A 256 2.46 -2.97 -19.76
N ALA A 257 2.11 -2.04 -18.86
CA ALA A 257 1.07 -2.24 -17.84
C ALA A 257 -0.27 -2.62 -18.49
N GLY A 258 -0.66 -1.97 -19.59
CA GLY A 258 -1.85 -2.31 -20.36
C GLY A 258 -1.83 -3.73 -20.92
N ARG A 259 -0.68 -4.18 -21.43
CA ARG A 259 -0.53 -5.56 -21.93
C ARG A 259 -0.65 -6.63 -20.85
N VAL A 260 -0.13 -6.36 -19.65
CA VAL A 260 -0.20 -7.32 -18.54
C VAL A 260 -1.49 -7.20 -17.72
N PHE A 261 -2.28 -6.13 -17.94
CA PHE A 261 -3.50 -5.82 -17.17
C PHE A 261 -4.45 -7.01 -17.03
N PRO A 262 -4.85 -7.75 -18.10
CA PRO A 262 -5.83 -8.82 -17.95
C PRO A 262 -5.36 -9.95 -17.02
N ARG A 263 -4.06 -10.27 -17.07
CA ARG A 263 -3.48 -11.33 -16.26
C ARG A 263 -3.30 -10.88 -14.80
N VAL A 264 -2.89 -9.63 -14.60
CA VAL A 264 -2.81 -9.02 -13.26
C VAL A 264 -4.21 -8.93 -12.64
N LEU A 265 -5.20 -8.47 -13.38
CA LEU A 265 -6.59 -8.43 -12.93
C LEU A 265 -7.11 -9.82 -12.59
N GLY A 266 -6.87 -10.81 -13.45
CA GLY A 266 -7.25 -12.21 -13.21
C GLY A 266 -6.61 -12.76 -11.91
N SER A 267 -5.33 -12.47 -11.67
CA SER A 267 -4.66 -12.90 -10.44
C SER A 267 -5.21 -12.19 -9.18
N ILE A 268 -5.57 -10.92 -9.31
CA ILE A 268 -6.20 -10.15 -8.21
C ILE A 268 -7.59 -10.73 -7.89
N LEU A 269 -8.41 -10.97 -8.89
CA LEU A 269 -9.74 -11.55 -8.69
C LEU A 269 -9.66 -12.95 -8.09
N ALA A 270 -8.72 -13.79 -8.57
CA ALA A 270 -8.46 -15.09 -7.97
C ALA A 270 -8.05 -14.98 -6.50
N LEU A 271 -7.16 -14.03 -6.16
CA LEU A 271 -6.76 -13.80 -4.76
C LEU A 271 -7.95 -13.38 -3.90
N ILE A 272 -8.79 -12.46 -4.38
CA ILE A 272 -9.96 -11.97 -3.64
C ILE A 272 -10.97 -13.12 -3.44
N THR A 273 -11.18 -13.96 -4.45
CA THR A 273 -12.08 -15.13 -4.36
C THR A 273 -11.57 -16.14 -3.32
N VAL A 274 -10.27 -16.46 -3.33
CA VAL A 274 -9.66 -17.35 -2.34
C VAL A 274 -9.77 -16.75 -0.93
N CYS A 275 -9.48 -15.46 -0.76
CA CYS A 275 -9.64 -14.77 0.52
C CYS A 275 -11.11 -14.72 0.97
N GLY A 276 -12.05 -14.58 0.04
CA GLY A 276 -13.49 -14.69 0.30
C GLY A 276 -13.88 -16.08 0.82
N GLY A 277 -13.31 -17.14 0.24
CA GLY A 277 -13.47 -18.50 0.77
C GLY A 277 -12.93 -18.64 2.20
N PHE A 278 -11.77 -18.07 2.49
CA PHE A 278 -11.23 -18.03 3.86
C PHE A 278 -12.09 -17.19 4.81
N ALA A 279 -12.73 -16.13 4.31
CA ALA A 279 -13.67 -15.33 5.09
C ALA A 279 -14.86 -16.16 5.59
N LEU A 280 -15.42 -17.04 4.75
CA LEU A 280 -16.51 -17.93 5.15
C LEU A 280 -16.09 -18.87 6.28
N VAL A 281 -14.90 -19.46 6.19
CA VAL A 281 -14.34 -20.32 7.23
C VAL A 281 -14.05 -19.51 8.51
N LEU A 282 -13.47 -18.33 8.37
CA LEU A 282 -13.15 -17.45 9.50
C LEU A 282 -14.40 -16.99 10.24
N ALA A 283 -15.48 -16.65 9.52
CA ALA A 283 -16.75 -16.24 10.11
C ALA A 283 -17.33 -17.33 11.03
N GLN A 284 -17.20 -18.59 10.63
CA GLN A 284 -17.64 -19.74 11.43
C GLN A 284 -16.72 -20.01 12.64
N LEU A 285 -15.39 -19.93 12.45
CA LEU A 285 -14.42 -20.25 13.50
C LEU A 285 -14.33 -19.16 14.58
N ALA A 286 -14.41 -17.90 14.17
CA ALA A 286 -14.30 -16.75 15.07
C ALA A 286 -15.67 -16.24 15.56
N HIS A 287 -16.79 -16.83 15.09
CA HIS A 287 -18.16 -16.39 15.39
C HIS A 287 -18.41 -14.90 15.13
N VAL A 288 -17.78 -14.36 14.07
CA VAL A 288 -17.96 -12.98 13.60
C VAL A 288 -18.86 -12.93 12.38
N ASP A 289 -19.47 -11.78 12.12
CA ASP A 289 -20.28 -11.59 10.91
C ASP A 289 -19.44 -11.70 9.64
N LEU A 290 -20.09 -12.07 8.53
CA LEU A 290 -19.42 -12.32 7.25
C LEU A 290 -18.67 -11.10 6.72
N LEU A 291 -19.21 -9.89 6.92
CA LEU A 291 -18.55 -8.67 6.47
C LEU A 291 -17.27 -8.39 7.28
N THR A 292 -17.31 -8.57 8.61
CA THR A 292 -16.12 -8.52 9.48
C THR A 292 -15.06 -9.51 9.02
N ALA A 293 -15.43 -10.78 8.82
CA ALA A 293 -14.51 -11.82 8.36
C ALA A 293 -13.92 -11.51 6.98
N TYR A 294 -14.76 -11.00 6.05
CA TYR A 294 -14.29 -10.60 4.72
C TYR A 294 -13.31 -9.42 4.78
N LEU A 295 -13.62 -8.38 5.55
CA LEU A 295 -12.73 -7.23 5.70
C LEU A 295 -11.41 -7.62 6.42
N ALA A 296 -11.46 -8.56 7.36
CA ALA A 296 -10.29 -9.09 8.06
C ALA A 296 -9.34 -9.86 7.11
N THR A 297 -9.89 -10.69 6.22
CA THR A 297 -9.12 -11.53 5.28
C THR A 297 -8.89 -10.87 3.92
N SER A 298 -9.63 -9.81 3.58
CA SER A 298 -9.50 -9.11 2.31
C SER A 298 -8.06 -8.66 2.05
N PRO A 299 -7.50 -8.91 0.86
CA PRO A 299 -6.14 -8.50 0.51
C PRO A 299 -6.05 -6.99 0.23
N GLY A 300 -7.01 -6.19 0.68
CA GLY A 300 -7.00 -4.72 0.64
C GLY A 300 -5.92 -4.11 1.54
N GLY A 301 -5.73 -2.80 1.45
CA GLY A 301 -4.88 -2.05 2.38
C GLY A 301 -5.65 -1.71 3.67
N ALA A 302 -4.94 -1.61 4.80
CA ALA A 302 -5.55 -1.23 6.08
C ALA A 302 -6.34 0.09 5.99
N ASP A 303 -5.84 1.06 5.22
CA ASP A 303 -6.48 2.36 5.00
C ASP A 303 -7.88 2.21 4.36
N SER A 304 -7.96 1.41 3.29
CA SER A 304 -9.21 1.19 2.54
C SER A 304 -10.22 0.39 3.34
N VAL A 305 -9.75 -0.62 4.05
CA VAL A 305 -10.57 -1.48 4.90
C VAL A 305 -11.09 -0.68 6.10
N SER A 306 -10.27 0.18 6.71
CA SER A 306 -10.68 1.05 7.82
C SER A 306 -11.79 2.02 7.41
N ILE A 307 -11.75 2.58 6.18
CA ILE A 307 -12.81 3.46 5.68
C ILE A 307 -14.14 2.69 5.56
N ILE A 308 -14.14 1.47 5.04
CA ILE A 308 -15.35 0.67 4.90
C ILE A 308 -15.84 0.22 6.28
N ALA A 309 -14.93 -0.23 7.14
CA ALA A 309 -15.24 -0.65 8.49
C ALA A 309 -15.84 0.48 9.34
N SER A 310 -15.36 1.72 9.18
CA SER A 310 -15.90 2.89 9.90
C SER A 310 -17.30 3.30 9.45
N THR A 311 -17.73 2.87 8.27
CA THR A 311 -19.06 3.19 7.71
C THR A 311 -20.05 2.04 7.81
N THR A 312 -19.66 0.90 8.41
CA THR A 312 -20.47 -0.31 8.53
C THR A 312 -20.47 -0.85 9.97
N LYS A 313 -21.48 -1.62 10.34
CA LYS A 313 -21.53 -2.28 11.65
C LYS A 313 -20.67 -3.55 11.62
N VAL A 314 -19.36 -3.39 11.82
CA VAL A 314 -18.38 -4.49 11.87
C VAL A 314 -17.54 -4.40 13.13
N ASP A 315 -16.94 -5.51 13.54
CA ASP A 315 -15.95 -5.51 14.62
C ASP A 315 -14.65 -4.87 14.14
N MET A 316 -14.58 -3.55 14.29
CA MET A 316 -13.46 -2.73 13.85
C MET A 316 -12.11 -3.15 14.49
N PRO A 317 -12.03 -3.38 15.84
CA PRO A 317 -10.81 -3.87 16.47
C PRO A 317 -10.29 -5.16 15.87
N PHE A 318 -11.16 -6.15 15.65
CA PHE A 318 -10.80 -7.42 15.04
C PHE A 318 -10.27 -7.24 13.61
N VAL A 319 -10.96 -6.47 12.79
CA VAL A 319 -10.56 -6.19 11.41
C VAL A 319 -9.19 -5.52 11.35
N ILE A 320 -8.99 -4.47 12.15
CA ILE A 320 -7.70 -3.74 12.19
C ILE A 320 -6.59 -4.65 12.72
N ALA A 321 -6.83 -5.43 13.77
CA ALA A 321 -5.86 -6.36 14.31
C ALA A 321 -5.39 -7.39 13.26
N MET A 322 -6.30 -7.97 12.49
CA MET A 322 -5.97 -8.89 11.38
C MET A 322 -5.16 -8.22 10.28
N GLN A 323 -5.53 -7.00 9.89
CA GLN A 323 -4.80 -6.23 8.88
C GLN A 323 -3.38 -5.88 9.35
N VAL A 324 -3.23 -5.50 10.62
CA VAL A 324 -1.94 -5.19 11.27
C VAL A 324 -1.08 -6.45 11.39
N ALA A 325 -1.63 -7.56 11.87
CA ALA A 325 -0.90 -8.84 11.96
C ALA A 325 -0.33 -9.24 10.59
N ARG A 326 -1.17 -9.19 9.56
CA ARG A 326 -0.76 -9.48 8.20
C ARG A 326 0.31 -8.51 7.70
N PHE A 327 0.17 -7.22 7.96
CA PHE A 327 1.14 -6.21 7.58
C PHE A 327 2.52 -6.51 8.16
N PHE A 328 2.62 -6.82 9.46
CA PHE A 328 3.90 -7.17 10.09
C PHE A 328 4.47 -8.48 9.54
N CYS A 329 3.63 -9.49 9.33
CA CYS A 329 4.09 -10.74 8.70
C CYS A 329 4.68 -10.48 7.31
N VAL A 330 4.02 -9.66 6.47
CA VAL A 330 4.54 -9.32 5.14
C VAL A 330 5.81 -8.48 5.23
N LEU A 331 5.88 -7.57 6.18
CA LEU A 331 7.06 -6.72 6.39
C LEU A 331 8.32 -7.56 6.70
N VAL A 332 8.16 -8.60 7.50
CA VAL A 332 9.25 -9.52 7.87
C VAL A 332 9.52 -10.55 6.77
N THR A 333 8.47 -11.16 6.23
CA THR A 333 8.62 -12.27 5.25
C THR A 333 8.89 -11.79 3.83
N GLY A 334 8.40 -10.61 3.44
CA GLY A 334 8.51 -10.06 2.10
C GLY A 334 9.96 -9.97 1.59
N PRO A 335 10.89 -9.35 2.34
CA PRO A 335 12.30 -9.29 1.95
C PRO A 335 12.97 -10.67 1.87
N ALA A 336 12.60 -11.59 2.75
CA ALA A 336 13.12 -12.96 2.75
C ALA A 336 12.62 -13.72 1.51
N LEU A 337 11.33 -13.62 1.21
CA LEU A 337 10.70 -14.22 0.04
C LEU A 337 11.25 -13.65 -1.27
N ALA A 338 11.40 -12.34 -1.36
CA ALA A 338 11.96 -11.66 -2.52
C ALA A 338 13.41 -12.12 -2.77
N ARG A 339 14.26 -12.20 -1.75
CA ARG A 339 15.63 -12.71 -1.85
C ARG A 339 15.71 -14.19 -2.24
N PHE A 340 14.85 -15.02 -1.66
CA PHE A 340 14.81 -16.46 -1.97
C PHE A 340 14.43 -16.72 -3.43
N LEU A 341 13.43 -16.01 -3.93
CA LEU A 341 12.93 -16.17 -5.30
C LEU A 341 13.84 -15.51 -6.34
N SER A 342 14.51 -14.39 -6.03
CA SER A 342 15.50 -13.78 -6.91
C SER A 342 16.71 -14.70 -7.14
N ARG A 343 17.20 -15.36 -6.10
CA ARG A 343 18.31 -16.34 -6.22
C ARG A 343 17.96 -17.53 -7.15
N ARG A 344 16.71 -17.99 -7.12
CA ARG A 344 16.25 -19.09 -8.01
C ARG A 344 16.04 -18.65 -9.47
N SER A 345 15.74 -17.38 -9.72
CA SER A 345 15.60 -16.87 -11.09
C SER A 345 16.94 -16.59 -11.76
N SER A 346 17.93 -16.09 -11.00
CA SER A 346 19.29 -15.81 -11.49
C SER A 346 20.08 -17.10 -11.84
N GLY A 347 19.91 -18.16 -11.06
CA GLY A 347 20.59 -19.45 -11.32
C GLY A 347 20.16 -20.13 -12.61
N LYS A 348 18.92 -19.92 -13.08
CA LYS A 348 18.45 -20.47 -14.37
C LYS A 348 18.90 -19.69 -15.59
N GLY A 349 19.06 -18.37 -15.46
CA GLY A 349 19.50 -17.52 -16.58
C GLY A 349 20.97 -17.73 -16.95
N GLN A 350 21.84 -17.98 -15.98
CA GLN A 350 23.26 -18.30 -16.23
C GLN A 350 23.44 -19.68 -16.87
N HIS A 351 22.65 -20.67 -16.47
CA HIS A 351 22.72 -22.01 -17.10
C HIS A 351 22.23 -22.04 -18.56
N ASP A 352 21.27 -21.19 -18.93
CA ASP A 352 20.78 -21.10 -20.32
C ASP A 352 21.75 -20.31 -21.21
N MET A 353 22.44 -19.30 -20.67
CA MET A 353 23.47 -18.58 -21.44
C MET A 353 24.73 -19.42 -21.66
N SER A 354 25.19 -20.16 -20.65
CA SER A 354 26.32 -21.05 -20.80
C SER A 354 26.02 -22.24 -21.75
N ARG A 355 24.77 -22.73 -21.80
CA ARG A 355 24.35 -23.73 -22.79
C ARG A 355 24.24 -23.18 -24.23
N LYS A 356 23.91 -21.91 -24.41
CA LYS A 356 23.89 -21.28 -25.75
C LYS A 356 25.30 -20.98 -26.26
N GLN A 357 26.23 -20.61 -25.36
CA GLN A 357 27.65 -20.41 -25.72
C GLN A 357 28.41 -21.73 -25.97
N ALA A 358 27.95 -22.85 -25.41
CA ALA A 358 28.57 -24.17 -25.65
C ALA A 358 28.03 -24.87 -26.92
N LYS A 359 27.05 -24.29 -27.59
CA LYS A 359 26.44 -24.85 -28.85
C LYS A 359 26.67 -23.97 -30.07
N GLY A 360 27.37 -22.85 -29.98
CA GLY A 360 27.84 -22.01 -31.10
C GLY A 360 29.35 -22.10 -31.21
#